data_75649fe828dfa9f796cfcb906199967f
#
_entry.id   75649fe828dfa9f796cfcb906199967f
#
_cell.length_a   1.000
_cell.length_b   1.000
_cell.length_c   1.000
_cell.angle_alpha   90.00
_cell.angle_beta   90.00
_cell.angle_gamma   90.00
#
_symmetry.space_group_name_H-M   'P 1'
#
loop_
_entity.id
_entity.type
_entity.pdbx_description
1 polymer ?
#
loop_
_entity_poly.entity_id
_entity_poly.type
_entity_poly.pdbx_seq_one_letter_code
_entity_poly.pdbx_strand_id
1 'polypeptide(L)'
;MEFKVILPILGFEQIEKYKLEKIDDVFFKLEGGDISFTLINPFSIKPDYDVIISDADKEKLNIKDDSNILVLNNMIVATPLQNSTINFASPIIFNFDDNIMGQVILENAQNYSLTDPLANYIKGE
;
A
#
# COMPACT_ATOMS: atom_id res chain seq x y z
N MET A 1 -6.43 -10.66 -9.15
CA MET A 1 -7.35 -10.82 -8.03
C MET A 1 -8.05 -9.50 -7.74
N GLU A 2 -9.37 -9.51 -7.64
CA GLU A 2 -10.14 -8.28 -7.43
C GLU A 2 -10.49 -8.06 -5.97
N PHE A 3 -10.49 -6.78 -5.56
CA PHE A 3 -10.81 -6.35 -4.20
C PHE A 3 -11.83 -5.22 -4.27
N LYS A 4 -12.82 -5.29 -3.39
CA LYS A 4 -13.77 -4.19 -3.21
C LYS A 4 -13.17 -3.14 -2.30
N VAL A 5 -13.31 -1.87 -2.67
CA VAL A 5 -12.77 -0.75 -1.89
C VAL A 5 -13.71 -0.47 -0.72
N ILE A 6 -13.18 -0.54 0.49
CA ILE A 6 -13.89 -0.16 1.72
C ILE A 6 -13.43 1.22 2.17
N LEU A 7 -12.11 1.47 2.13
CA LEU A 7 -11.53 2.78 2.43
C LEU A 7 -10.84 3.25 1.15
N PRO A 8 -11.35 4.31 0.50
CA PRO A 8 -10.83 4.74 -0.80
C PRO A 8 -9.37 5.14 -0.75
N ILE A 9 -8.70 4.99 -1.89
CA ILE A 9 -7.39 5.59 -2.10
C ILE A 9 -7.61 7.09 -2.25
N LEU A 10 -6.92 7.87 -1.44
CA LEU A 10 -7.08 9.33 -1.37
C LEU A 10 -6.86 9.95 -2.75
N GLY A 11 -7.86 10.73 -3.21
CA GLY A 11 -7.87 11.33 -4.53
C GLY A 11 -8.58 10.49 -5.58
N PHE A 12 -8.94 9.24 -5.26
CA PHE A 12 -9.56 8.31 -6.21
C PHE A 12 -10.80 7.65 -5.61
N GLU A 13 -11.60 8.45 -4.92
CA GLU A 13 -12.77 7.98 -4.17
C GLU A 13 -13.87 7.39 -5.05
N GLN A 14 -13.87 7.71 -6.35
CA GLN A 14 -14.86 7.20 -7.29
C GLN A 14 -14.63 5.74 -7.69
N ILE A 15 -13.44 5.18 -7.42
CA ILE A 15 -13.13 3.81 -7.79
C ILE A 15 -13.57 2.86 -6.69
N GLU A 16 -14.45 1.91 -7.05
CA GLU A 16 -15.09 1.01 -6.09
C GLU A 16 -14.42 -0.36 -5.99
N LYS A 17 -13.57 -0.71 -6.96
CA LYS A 17 -12.83 -1.97 -6.92
C LYS A 17 -11.57 -1.88 -7.75
N TYR A 18 -10.58 -2.67 -7.34
CA TYR A 18 -9.29 -2.75 -8.02
C TYR A 18 -8.89 -4.20 -8.25
N LYS A 19 -8.09 -4.39 -9.28
CA LYS A 19 -7.42 -5.66 -9.56
C LYS A 19 -5.97 -5.54 -9.13
N LEU A 20 -5.54 -6.47 -8.27
CA LEU A 20 -4.14 -6.54 -7.81
C LEU A 20 -3.41 -7.61 -8.60
N GLU A 21 -2.23 -7.25 -9.09
CA GLU A 21 -1.38 -8.13 -9.88
C GLU A 21 0.05 -8.09 -9.32
N LYS A 22 0.61 -9.25 -9.02
CA LYS A 22 1.97 -9.36 -8.56
C LYS A 22 2.92 -9.32 -9.75
N ILE A 23 3.87 -8.38 -9.76
CA ILE A 23 4.90 -8.29 -10.79
C ILE A 23 6.08 -9.19 -10.41
N ASP A 24 6.56 -9.03 -9.17
CA ASP A 24 7.62 -9.87 -8.59
C ASP A 24 7.47 -9.84 -7.07
N ASP A 25 8.48 -10.27 -6.31
CA ASP A 25 8.40 -10.31 -4.85
C ASP A 25 8.37 -8.92 -4.20
N VAL A 26 8.75 -7.88 -4.94
CA VAL A 26 8.86 -6.52 -4.43
C VAL A 26 7.73 -5.64 -4.95
N PHE A 27 7.42 -5.73 -6.25
CA PHE A 27 6.51 -4.81 -6.92
C PHE A 27 5.18 -5.45 -7.30
N PHE A 28 4.12 -4.65 -7.21
CA PHE A 28 2.76 -5.02 -7.56
C PHE A 28 2.13 -3.92 -8.40
N LYS A 29 1.13 -4.29 -9.18
CA LYS A 29 0.34 -3.37 -9.98
C LYS A 29 -1.11 -3.41 -9.51
N LEU A 30 -1.70 -2.25 -9.33
CA LEU A 30 -3.10 -2.10 -8.91
C LEU A 30 -3.84 -1.33 -9.97
N GLU A 31 -4.88 -1.93 -10.56
CA GLU A 31 -5.66 -1.33 -11.64
C GLU A 31 -7.13 -1.19 -11.26
N GLY A 32 -7.71 -0.01 -11.52
CA GLY A 32 -9.12 0.25 -11.33
C GLY A 32 -9.59 1.32 -12.31
N GLY A 33 -10.61 1.02 -13.10
CA GLY A 33 -11.04 1.94 -14.16
C GLY A 33 -9.89 2.22 -15.12
N ASP A 34 -9.61 3.50 -15.36
CA ASP A 34 -8.51 3.93 -16.20
C ASP A 34 -7.24 4.25 -15.38
N ILE A 35 -7.25 3.91 -14.08
CA ILE A 35 -6.19 4.25 -13.15
C ILE A 35 -5.31 3.04 -12.89
N SER A 36 -4.00 3.26 -12.80
CA SER A 36 -3.04 2.23 -12.48
C SER A 36 -2.02 2.78 -11.48
N PHE A 37 -1.74 1.99 -10.45
CA PHE A 37 -0.74 2.32 -9.43
C PHE A 37 0.36 1.27 -9.42
N THR A 38 1.59 1.72 -9.15
CA THR A 38 2.69 0.83 -8.80
C THR A 38 2.78 0.79 -7.29
N LEU A 39 2.70 -0.41 -6.72
CA LEU A 39 2.81 -0.63 -5.29
C LEU A 39 4.08 -1.40 -4.99
N ILE A 40 4.62 -1.19 -3.80
CA ILE A 40 5.83 -1.87 -3.34
C ILE A 40 5.55 -2.60 -2.04
N ASN A 41 6.13 -3.80 -1.89
CA ASN A 41 6.12 -4.50 -0.61
C ASN A 41 7.15 -3.82 0.29
N PRO A 42 6.70 -3.08 1.33
CA PRO A 42 7.60 -2.26 2.12
C PRO A 42 8.61 -3.08 2.92
N PHE A 43 8.25 -4.30 3.30
CA PHE A 43 9.11 -5.16 4.13
C PHE A 43 10.32 -5.69 3.36
N SER A 44 10.26 -5.63 2.02
CA SER A 44 11.40 -6.00 1.17
C SER A 44 12.54 -5.00 1.24
N ILE A 45 12.25 -3.73 1.56
CA ILE A 45 13.24 -2.65 1.58
C ILE A 45 13.40 -2.04 2.97
N LYS A 46 12.39 -2.16 3.83
CA LYS A 46 12.37 -1.60 5.17
C LYS A 46 11.81 -2.65 6.14
N PRO A 47 12.63 -3.65 6.52
CA PRO A 47 12.15 -4.75 7.37
C PRO A 47 11.61 -4.32 8.72
N ASP A 48 12.07 -3.18 9.24
CA ASP A 48 11.64 -2.63 10.52
C ASP A 48 10.40 -1.72 10.41
N TYR A 49 9.75 -1.70 9.25
CA TYR A 49 8.53 -0.92 9.05
C TYR A 49 7.45 -1.39 10.02
N ASP A 50 6.98 -0.46 10.84
CA ASP A 50 6.01 -0.75 11.90
C ASP A 50 4.63 -0.23 11.49
N VAL A 51 3.71 -1.16 11.25
CA VAL A 51 2.37 -0.86 10.73
C VAL A 51 1.37 -0.91 11.88
N ILE A 52 0.97 0.26 12.37
CA ILE A 52 -0.02 0.36 13.44
C ILE A 52 -1.32 0.89 12.84
N ILE A 53 -2.28 -0.02 12.64
CA ILE A 53 -3.59 0.29 12.09
C ILE A 53 -4.55 0.58 13.24
N SER A 54 -5.34 1.66 13.13
CA SER A 54 -6.32 2.01 14.16
C SER A 54 -7.39 0.92 14.30
N ASP A 55 -7.97 0.82 15.48
CA ASP A 55 -9.07 -0.14 15.72
C ASP A 55 -10.25 0.11 14.79
N ALA A 56 -10.55 1.38 14.51
CA ALA A 56 -11.63 1.75 13.59
C ALA A 56 -11.38 1.22 12.18
N ASP A 57 -10.16 1.35 11.69
CA ASP A 57 -9.81 0.88 10.35
C ASP A 57 -9.76 -0.65 10.30
N LYS A 58 -9.27 -1.29 11.36
CA LYS A 58 -9.31 -2.76 11.46
C LYS A 58 -10.73 -3.28 11.38
N GLU A 59 -11.66 -2.62 12.05
CA GLU A 59 -13.06 -3.01 12.04
C GLU A 59 -13.66 -2.87 10.64
N LYS A 60 -13.41 -1.74 9.97
CA LYS A 60 -13.93 -1.50 8.62
C LYS A 60 -13.39 -2.50 7.61
N LEU A 61 -12.12 -2.88 7.73
CA LEU A 61 -11.47 -3.84 6.84
C LEU A 61 -11.60 -5.28 7.33
N ASN A 62 -12.36 -5.49 8.42
CA ASN A 62 -12.60 -6.81 9.01
C ASN A 62 -11.30 -7.56 9.32
N ILE A 63 -10.31 -6.84 9.86
CA ILE A 63 -9.00 -7.41 10.20
C ILE A 63 -9.05 -7.97 11.61
N LYS A 64 -8.71 -9.25 11.73
CA LYS A 64 -8.61 -9.99 12.99
C LYS A 64 -7.20 -10.54 13.14
N ASP A 65 -6.88 -11.10 14.31
CA ASP A 65 -5.55 -11.61 14.61
C ASP A 65 -5.08 -12.69 13.61
N ASP A 66 -6.00 -13.48 13.09
CA ASP A 66 -5.70 -14.56 12.15
C ASP A 66 -6.03 -14.21 10.70
N SER A 67 -6.31 -12.94 10.41
CA SER A 67 -6.63 -12.51 9.06
C SER A 67 -5.44 -12.65 8.11
N ASN A 68 -5.74 -13.04 6.88
CA ASN A 68 -4.76 -13.13 5.81
C ASN A 68 -4.70 -11.77 5.09
N ILE A 69 -3.76 -10.93 5.46
CA ILE A 69 -3.64 -9.58 4.93
C ILE A 69 -2.29 -9.36 4.24
N LEU A 70 -2.29 -8.41 3.31
CA LEU A 70 -1.08 -7.93 2.64
C LEU A 70 -1.03 -6.42 2.78
N VAL A 71 0.13 -5.90 3.16
CA VAL A 71 0.38 -4.45 3.28
C VAL A 71 1.27 -4.03 2.14
N LEU A 72 0.80 -3.11 1.31
CA LEU A 72 1.58 -2.55 0.21
C LEU A 72 1.54 -1.03 0.28
N ASN A 73 2.58 -0.38 -0.24
CA ASN A 73 2.67 1.07 -0.24
C ASN A 73 2.66 1.62 -1.65
N ASN A 74 1.95 2.72 -1.85
CA ASN A 74 1.91 3.39 -3.14
C ASN A 74 3.26 4.04 -3.42
N MET A 75 3.72 3.90 -4.66
CA MET A 75 4.99 4.45 -5.10
C MET A 75 4.76 5.35 -6.32
N ILE A 76 5.39 6.52 -6.31
CA ILE A 76 5.44 7.40 -7.49
C ILE A 76 6.73 7.08 -8.22
N VAL A 77 6.60 6.45 -9.38
CA VAL A 77 7.73 6.02 -10.18
C VAL A 77 8.35 7.20 -10.92
N ALA A 78 9.67 7.31 -10.84
CA ALA A 78 10.42 8.37 -11.52
C ALA A 78 11.56 7.75 -12.35
N THR A 79 12.16 8.58 -13.21
CA THR A 79 13.31 8.22 -14.01
C THR A 79 14.47 9.14 -13.64
N PRO A 80 15.59 8.61 -13.14
CA PRO A 80 15.87 7.21 -12.87
C PRO A 80 15.07 6.67 -11.68
N LEU A 81 14.96 5.35 -11.58
CA LEU A 81 14.09 4.69 -10.61
C LEU A 81 14.37 5.11 -9.15
N GLN A 82 15.62 5.35 -8.78
CA GLN A 82 15.98 5.74 -7.42
C GLN A 82 15.39 7.10 -7.01
N ASN A 83 14.91 7.91 -7.95
CA ASN A 83 14.22 9.17 -7.66
C ASN A 83 12.74 8.95 -7.35
N SER A 84 12.26 7.73 -7.42
CA SER A 84 10.89 7.38 -7.03
C SER A 84 10.67 7.61 -5.54
N THR A 85 9.42 7.84 -5.15
CA THR A 85 9.06 8.06 -3.75
C THR A 85 8.00 7.05 -3.30
N ILE A 86 8.02 6.76 -2.00
CA ILE A 86 7.14 5.77 -1.38
C ILE A 86 6.36 6.44 -0.26
N ASN A 87 5.06 6.15 -0.20
CA ASN A 87 4.20 6.64 0.87
C ASN A 87 4.16 5.61 2.01
N PHE A 88 5.00 5.78 3.02
CA PHE A 88 5.01 4.89 4.19
C PHE A 88 3.96 5.27 5.23
N ALA A 89 3.46 6.50 5.21
CA ALA A 89 2.51 6.97 6.22
C ALA A 89 1.09 6.43 6.00
N SER A 90 0.73 6.10 4.76
CA SER A 90 -0.62 5.66 4.39
C SER A 90 -0.58 4.45 3.48
N PRO A 91 -0.33 3.25 4.03
CA PRO A 91 -0.30 2.03 3.23
C PRO A 91 -1.69 1.61 2.77
N ILE A 92 -1.72 0.71 1.80
CA ILE A 92 -2.95 0.07 1.33
C ILE A 92 -2.97 -1.34 1.88
N ILE A 93 -4.07 -1.69 2.55
CA ILE A 93 -4.24 -2.98 3.19
C ILE A 93 -5.20 -3.83 2.37
N PHE A 94 -4.79 -5.07 2.08
CA PHE A 94 -5.62 -6.02 1.35
C PHE A 94 -5.99 -7.17 2.28
N ASN A 95 -7.29 -7.41 2.42
CA ASN A 95 -7.81 -8.54 3.20
C ASN A 95 -8.21 -9.65 2.23
N PHE A 96 -7.43 -10.72 2.18
CA PHE A 96 -7.66 -11.83 1.25
C PHE A 96 -8.80 -12.74 1.68
N ASP A 97 -9.17 -12.74 2.96
CA ASP A 97 -10.27 -13.57 3.44
C ASP A 97 -11.62 -13.08 2.90
N ASP A 98 -11.77 -11.75 2.77
CA ASP A 98 -13.03 -11.13 2.38
C ASP A 98 -12.95 -10.41 1.03
N ASN A 99 -11.78 -10.38 0.39
CA ASN A 99 -11.53 -9.69 -0.88
C ASN A 99 -11.90 -8.21 -0.81
N ILE A 100 -11.50 -7.55 0.27
CA ILE A 100 -11.70 -6.12 0.48
C ILE A 100 -10.35 -5.43 0.70
N MET A 101 -10.33 -4.13 0.47
CA MET A 101 -9.11 -3.34 0.58
C MET A 101 -9.40 -1.92 1.02
N GLY A 102 -8.36 -1.22 1.44
CA GLY A 102 -8.46 0.19 1.75
C GLY A 102 -7.13 0.83 2.04
N GLN A 103 -7.05 2.13 1.81
CA GLN A 103 -5.91 2.93 2.24
C GLN A 103 -6.19 3.44 3.65
N VAL A 104 -5.22 3.26 4.53
CA VAL A 104 -5.32 3.69 5.94
C VAL A 104 -4.25 4.73 6.22
N ILE A 105 -4.50 5.57 7.23
CA ILE A 105 -3.48 6.45 7.79
C ILE A 105 -3.03 5.77 9.08
N LEU A 106 -1.75 5.41 9.17
CA LEU A 106 -1.23 4.72 10.34
C LEU A 106 -1.35 5.58 11.59
N GLU A 107 -1.56 4.95 12.75
CA GLU A 107 -1.55 5.65 14.03
C GLU A 107 -0.19 6.27 14.33
N ASN A 108 0.88 5.64 13.84
CA ASN A 108 2.24 6.15 13.95
C ASN A 108 2.73 6.84 12.67
N ALA A 109 1.79 7.42 11.88
CA ALA A 109 2.11 8.05 10.59
C ALA A 109 3.13 9.19 10.72
N GLN A 110 3.19 9.86 11.86
CA GLN A 110 4.15 10.94 12.09
C GLN A 110 5.60 10.47 12.04
N ASN A 111 5.85 9.15 12.14
CA ASN A 111 7.18 8.57 12.04
C ASN A 111 7.61 8.33 10.60
N TYR A 112 6.71 8.53 9.64
CA TYR A 112 6.94 8.19 8.24
C TYR A 112 6.61 9.35 7.31
N SER A 113 7.22 9.33 6.12
CA SER A 113 6.99 10.32 5.09
C SER A 113 5.98 9.81 4.05
N LEU A 114 5.22 10.73 3.47
CA LEU A 114 4.36 10.46 2.32
C LEU A 114 5.17 10.32 1.03
N THR A 115 6.41 10.83 1.03
CA THR A 115 7.26 10.91 -0.17
C THR A 115 8.69 10.53 0.18
N ASP A 116 8.87 9.36 0.78
CA ASP A 116 10.20 8.88 1.18
C ASP A 116 10.95 8.39 -0.08
N PRO A 117 12.15 8.94 -0.37
CA PRO A 117 12.88 8.55 -1.57
C PRO A 117 13.28 7.07 -1.55
N LEU A 118 13.04 6.38 -2.66
CA LEU A 118 13.47 4.99 -2.83
C LEU A 118 14.98 4.84 -2.66
N ALA A 119 15.74 5.87 -3.03
CA ALA A 119 17.19 5.90 -2.89
C ALA A 119 17.68 5.64 -1.47
N ASN A 120 16.85 5.93 -0.45
CA ASN A 120 17.20 5.67 0.95
C ASN A 120 17.29 4.17 1.27
N TYR A 121 16.75 3.30 0.43
CA TYR A 121 16.61 1.87 0.68
C TYR A 121 17.32 0.98 -0.33
N ILE A 122 17.74 1.53 -1.46
CA ILE A 122 18.48 0.80 -2.49
C ILE A 122 19.81 1.48 -2.73
N LYS A 123 20.83 0.66 -3.04
CA LYS A 123 22.14 1.20 -3.39
C LYS A 123 22.14 1.56 -4.86
N GLY A 124 22.49 2.81 -5.18
CA GLY A 124 22.72 3.23 -6.55
C GLY A 124 24.01 2.63 -7.07
N GLU A 125 23.96 2.12 -8.28
CA GLU A 125 25.12 1.56 -8.96
C GLU A 125 25.58 2.51 -10.04
#